data_7408fa28d0c1700f0021b1aec467e184
#
_entry.id   7408fa28d0c1700f0021b1aec467e184
#
_cell.length_a   1.000
_cell.length_b   1.000
_cell.length_c   1.000
_cell.angle_alpha   90.00
_cell.angle_beta   90.00
_cell.angle_gamma   90.00
#
_symmetry.space_group_name_H-M   'P 1'
#
loop_
_entity.id
_entity.type
_entity.pdbx_description
1 polymer ?
#
loop_
_entity_poly.entity_id
_entity_poly.type
_entity_poly.pdbx_seq_one_letter_code
_entity_poly.pdbx_strand_id
1 'polypeptide(L)'
;MDARRRGGLQRDPVDLAPAIVGVDQARLARDLNGLLHSISLVRQAGERSRDLVAGYGELWSSRLLAAYLAERADAESRGRPVKWVDARDLIVVERGEMGPAVQWDESRSRASRHFSADTRGIAVITGF
;
A
#
# COMPACT_ATOMS: atom_id res chain seq x y z
N MET A 1 26.22 25.86 28.89
CA MET A 1 25.06 26.28 28.06
C MET A 1 25.38 25.83 26.66
N ASP A 2 24.98 24.62 26.31
CA ASP A 2 25.29 24.03 24.99
C ASP A 2 23.99 23.50 24.39
N ALA A 3 23.43 24.32 23.50
CA ALA A 3 22.21 23.99 22.74
C ALA A 3 22.60 23.15 21.52
N ARG A 4 22.68 21.84 21.73
CA ARG A 4 22.86 20.92 20.62
C ARG A 4 21.62 20.97 19.72
N ARG A 5 21.77 21.60 18.58
CA ARG A 5 20.87 21.61 17.44
C ARG A 5 20.50 20.16 17.10
N ARG A 6 19.26 19.79 17.35
CA ARG A 6 18.63 18.63 16.74
C ARG A 6 18.29 19.01 15.29
N GLY A 7 19.27 18.93 14.42
CA GLY A 7 19.08 18.99 12.97
C GLY A 7 18.59 17.65 12.47
N GLY A 8 17.38 17.26 12.81
CA GLY A 8 16.69 16.21 12.07
C GLY A 8 16.40 16.75 10.68
N LEU A 9 17.03 16.21 9.66
CA LEU A 9 16.65 16.44 8.25
C LEU A 9 15.20 15.96 8.11
N GLN A 10 14.27 16.89 8.27
CA GLN A 10 12.88 16.66 7.92
C GLN A 10 12.79 16.74 6.41
N ARG A 11 12.95 15.60 5.73
CA ARG A 11 12.69 15.51 4.30
C ARG A 11 11.20 15.66 4.10
N ASP A 12 10.82 16.51 3.14
CA ASP A 12 9.42 16.63 2.74
C ASP A 12 8.92 15.27 2.20
N PRO A 13 7.63 14.94 2.41
CA PRO A 13 7.03 13.73 1.84
C PRO A 13 7.23 13.59 0.32
N VAL A 14 7.41 14.70 -0.38
CA VAL A 14 7.72 14.75 -1.82
C VAL A 14 9.10 14.15 -2.13
N ASP A 15 10.06 14.25 -1.21
CA ASP A 15 11.41 13.69 -1.39
C ASP A 15 11.45 12.15 -1.25
N LEU A 16 10.40 11.54 -0.70
CA LEU A 16 10.24 10.09 -0.61
C LEU A 16 9.70 9.47 -1.91
N ALA A 17 9.07 10.26 -2.76
CA ALA A 17 8.48 9.78 -4.00
C ALA A 17 9.46 9.00 -4.90
N PRO A 18 10.73 9.42 -5.09
CA PRO A 18 11.69 8.68 -5.89
C PRO A 18 12.09 7.31 -5.29
N ALA A 19 12.13 7.21 -3.97
CA ALA A 19 12.51 5.97 -3.28
C ALA A 19 11.40 4.90 -3.34
N ILE A 20 10.15 5.33 -3.58
CA ILE A 20 8.97 4.47 -3.69
C ILE A 20 8.79 3.96 -5.12
N VAL A 21 9.44 4.59 -6.10
CA VAL A 21 9.37 4.23 -7.53
C VAL A 21 10.22 3.00 -7.79
N GLY A 22 9.76 1.83 -7.33
CA GLY A 22 10.24 0.53 -7.80
C GLY A 22 9.59 0.14 -9.13
N VAL A 23 10.06 -0.96 -9.73
CA VAL A 23 9.54 -1.50 -11.01
C VAL A 23 8.01 -1.66 -11.00
N ASP A 24 7.43 -2.03 -9.86
CA ASP A 24 5.99 -2.18 -9.68
C ASP A 24 5.22 -0.86 -9.78
N GLN A 25 5.80 0.24 -9.33
CA GLN A 25 5.18 1.57 -9.39
C GLN A 25 5.07 2.07 -10.84
N ALA A 26 6.10 1.84 -11.65
CA ALA A 26 6.08 2.20 -13.06
C ALA A 26 5.03 1.39 -13.84
N ARG A 27 4.80 0.12 -13.45
CA ARG A 27 3.73 -0.71 -14.02
C ARG A 27 2.36 -0.17 -13.62
N LEU A 28 2.14 0.07 -12.34
CA LEU A 28 0.88 0.63 -11.83
C LEU A 28 0.55 1.98 -12.47
N ALA A 29 1.54 2.84 -12.65
CA ALA A 29 1.35 4.14 -13.31
C ALA A 29 0.97 3.98 -14.79
N ARG A 30 1.57 3.02 -15.51
CA ARG A 30 1.21 2.73 -16.90
C ARG A 30 -0.21 2.18 -17.01
N ASP A 31 -0.59 1.25 -16.14
CA ASP A 31 -1.92 0.65 -16.13
C ASP A 31 -2.99 1.70 -15.85
N LEU A 32 -2.74 2.59 -14.88
CA LEU A 32 -3.64 3.71 -14.58
C LEU A 32 -3.75 4.70 -15.74
N ASN A 33 -2.63 5.07 -16.36
CA ASN A 33 -2.64 5.96 -17.52
C ASN A 33 -3.43 5.34 -18.69
N GLY A 34 -3.28 4.04 -18.94
CA GLY A 34 -4.06 3.31 -19.94
C GLY A 34 -5.56 3.34 -19.66
N LEU A 35 -5.94 3.13 -18.40
CA LEU A 35 -7.32 3.20 -17.94
C LEU A 35 -7.90 4.61 -18.11
N LEU A 36 -7.18 5.65 -17.65
CA LEU A 36 -7.61 7.04 -17.76
C LEU A 36 -7.74 7.47 -19.24
N HIS A 37 -6.81 7.03 -20.09
CA HIS A 37 -6.89 7.29 -21.53
C HIS A 37 -8.14 6.64 -22.14
N SER A 38 -8.44 5.39 -21.80
CA SER A 38 -9.64 4.70 -22.26
C SER A 38 -10.93 5.40 -21.83
N ILE A 39 -10.99 5.85 -20.55
CA ILE A 39 -12.12 6.64 -20.03
C ILE A 39 -12.28 7.95 -20.80
N SER A 40 -11.16 8.63 -21.12
CA SER A 40 -11.18 9.89 -21.84
C SER A 40 -11.74 9.75 -23.27
N LEU A 41 -11.45 8.64 -23.93
CA LEU A 41 -11.97 8.33 -25.27
C LEU A 41 -13.48 8.05 -25.26
N VAL A 42 -13.93 7.27 -24.28
CA VAL A 42 -15.35 6.89 -24.16
C VAL A 42 -16.18 8.00 -23.52
N ARG A 43 -15.56 8.96 -22.85
CA ARG A 43 -16.18 10.05 -22.05
C ARG A 43 -17.18 9.56 -21.00
N GLN A 44 -17.06 8.32 -20.58
CA GLN A 44 -17.85 7.69 -19.52
C GLN A 44 -16.96 6.85 -18.62
N ALA A 45 -17.03 7.10 -17.32
CA ALA A 45 -16.45 6.25 -16.30
C ALA A 45 -17.56 5.42 -15.65
N GLY A 46 -17.61 4.13 -15.96
CA GLY A 46 -18.47 3.19 -15.24
C GLY A 46 -18.04 3.06 -13.76
N GLU A 47 -18.92 2.55 -12.92
CA GLU A 47 -18.62 2.31 -11.49
C GLU A 47 -17.34 1.49 -11.33
N ARG A 48 -17.19 0.41 -12.06
CA ARG A 48 -16.00 -0.44 -12.03
C ARG A 48 -14.69 0.29 -12.33
N SER A 49 -14.74 1.28 -13.24
CA SER A 49 -13.56 2.09 -13.56
C SER A 49 -13.22 3.05 -12.42
N ARG A 50 -14.23 3.59 -11.75
CA ARG A 50 -14.04 4.46 -10.57
C ARG A 50 -13.46 3.68 -9.40
N ASP A 51 -13.95 2.47 -9.14
CA ASP A 51 -13.44 1.57 -8.10
C ASP A 51 -11.98 1.21 -8.36
N LEU A 52 -11.62 0.92 -9.62
CA LEU A 52 -10.23 0.66 -9.99
C LEU A 52 -9.32 1.86 -9.72
N VAL A 53 -9.73 3.07 -10.11
CA VAL A 53 -8.95 4.29 -9.87
C VAL A 53 -8.79 4.55 -8.36
N ALA A 54 -9.86 4.36 -7.59
CA ALA A 54 -9.81 4.47 -6.12
C ALA A 54 -8.83 3.45 -5.53
N GLY A 55 -8.86 2.21 -5.99
CA GLY A 55 -7.94 1.16 -5.57
C GLY A 55 -6.46 1.49 -5.83
N TYR A 56 -6.14 2.17 -6.94
CA TYR A 56 -4.77 2.65 -7.17
C TYR A 56 -4.34 3.72 -6.13
N GLY A 57 -5.26 4.60 -5.72
CA GLY A 57 -5.01 5.56 -4.65
C GLY A 57 -4.66 4.88 -3.34
N GLU A 58 -5.38 3.82 -2.96
CA GLU A 58 -5.09 3.00 -1.79
C GLU A 58 -3.72 2.33 -1.87
N LEU A 59 -3.38 1.73 -3.01
CA LEU A 59 -2.07 1.12 -3.23
C LEU A 59 -0.93 2.11 -3.09
N TRP A 60 -1.08 3.31 -3.62
CA TRP A 60 -0.03 4.32 -3.54
C TRP A 60 0.11 4.92 -2.16
N SER A 61 -1.01 5.30 -1.52
CA SER A 61 -0.98 5.89 -0.19
C SER A 61 -0.43 4.93 0.86
N SER A 62 -0.79 3.66 0.81
CA SER A 62 -0.27 2.64 1.73
C SER A 62 1.22 2.38 1.53
N ARG A 63 1.71 2.37 0.28
CA ARG A 63 3.15 2.23 -0.01
C ARG A 63 3.95 3.44 0.46
N LEU A 64 3.41 4.65 0.24
CA LEU A 64 4.02 5.88 0.73
C LEU A 64 4.12 5.86 2.26
N LEU A 65 3.05 5.45 2.94
CA LEU A 65 3.05 5.29 4.39
C LEU A 65 4.08 4.27 4.87
N ALA A 66 4.17 3.11 4.21
CA ALA A 66 5.14 2.08 4.56
C ALA A 66 6.59 2.58 4.41
N ALA A 67 6.89 3.29 3.33
CA ALA A 67 8.21 3.88 3.09
C ALA A 67 8.53 4.97 4.13
N TYR A 68 7.58 5.84 4.43
CA TYR A 68 7.71 6.87 5.46
C TYR A 68 7.99 6.28 6.84
N LEU A 69 7.23 5.24 7.22
CA LEU A 69 7.46 4.54 8.49
C LEU A 69 8.81 3.81 8.51
N ALA A 70 9.23 3.20 7.39
CA ALA A 70 10.52 2.53 7.30
C ALA A 70 11.70 3.49 7.49
N GLU A 71 11.62 4.70 6.92
CA GLU A 71 12.64 5.74 7.08
C GLU A 71 12.71 6.26 8.52
N ARG A 72 11.58 6.27 9.23
CA ARG A 72 11.50 6.67 10.65
C ARG A 72 11.64 5.51 11.62
N ALA A 73 11.81 4.30 11.12
CA ALA A 73 11.85 3.07 11.93
C ALA A 73 12.92 3.10 13.03
N ASP A 74 14.04 3.77 12.80
CA ASP A 74 15.12 3.89 13.78
C ASP A 74 14.75 4.81 14.96
N ALA A 75 13.87 5.79 14.76
CA ALA A 75 13.52 6.79 15.77
C ALA A 75 12.26 6.42 16.57
N GLU A 76 11.21 5.96 15.92
CA GLU A 76 9.88 5.79 16.51
C GLU A 76 9.44 4.33 16.66
N SER A 77 9.86 3.46 15.77
CA SER A 77 9.49 2.03 15.77
C SER A 77 10.40 1.15 16.61
N ARG A 78 11.40 1.72 17.30
CA ARG A 78 12.40 0.97 18.10
C ARG A 78 13.12 -0.11 17.28
N GLY A 79 13.49 0.20 16.04
CA GLY A 79 14.17 -0.74 15.14
C GLY A 79 13.32 -1.88 14.60
N ARG A 80 12.00 -1.80 14.71
CA ARG A 80 11.10 -2.81 14.14
C ARG A 80 11.01 -2.65 12.62
N PRO A 81 11.21 -3.72 11.84
CA PRO A 81 11.11 -3.66 10.39
C PRO A 81 9.68 -3.31 9.95
N VAL A 82 9.57 -2.48 8.92
CA VAL A 82 8.28 -2.14 8.30
C VAL A 82 8.13 -2.95 7.01
N LYS A 83 7.00 -3.62 6.85
CA LYS A 83 6.66 -4.40 5.66
C LYS A 83 5.35 -3.89 5.08
N TRP A 84 5.36 -3.62 3.78
CA TRP A 84 4.13 -3.37 3.04
C TRP A 84 3.55 -4.70 2.52
N VAL A 85 2.24 -4.87 2.62
CA VAL A 85 1.53 -6.07 2.19
C VAL A 85 0.27 -5.67 1.42
N ASP A 86 0.09 -6.25 0.25
CA ASP A 86 -1.13 -6.10 -0.53
C ASP A 86 -2.24 -6.96 0.10
N ALA A 87 -3.38 -6.35 0.43
CA ALA A 87 -4.50 -7.09 1.01
C ALA A 87 -5.01 -8.22 0.11
N ARG A 88 -4.84 -8.10 -1.21
CA ARG A 88 -5.24 -9.13 -2.19
C ARG A 88 -4.41 -10.41 -2.09
N ASP A 89 -3.22 -10.33 -1.52
CA ASP A 89 -2.40 -11.51 -1.24
C ASP A 89 -2.88 -12.25 0.02
N LEU A 90 -3.61 -11.55 0.89
CA LEU A 90 -4.09 -12.08 2.16
C LEU A 90 -5.56 -12.51 2.10
N ILE A 91 -6.40 -11.65 1.55
CA ILE A 91 -7.86 -11.80 1.58
C ILE A 91 -8.35 -12.41 0.27
N VAL A 92 -8.99 -13.56 0.39
CA VAL A 92 -9.65 -14.23 -0.73
C VAL A 92 -11.13 -13.93 -0.68
N VAL A 93 -11.64 -13.41 -1.79
CA VAL A 93 -13.05 -13.08 -1.95
C VAL A 93 -13.61 -13.89 -3.12
N GLU A 94 -14.76 -14.49 -2.90
CA GLU A 94 -15.52 -15.13 -3.97
C GLU A 94 -16.88 -14.44 -4.17
N ARG A 95 -17.49 -14.71 -5.31
CA ARG A 95 -18.81 -14.17 -5.62
C ARG A 95 -19.88 -15.10 -5.03
N GLY A 96 -20.51 -14.66 -3.94
CA GLY A 96 -21.67 -15.33 -3.34
C GLY A 96 -22.99 -14.81 -3.92
N GLU A 97 -24.09 -15.46 -3.57
CA GLU A 97 -25.44 -15.09 -4.01
C GLU A 97 -25.86 -13.69 -3.53
N MET A 98 -25.40 -13.27 -2.35
CA MET A 98 -25.70 -11.98 -1.74
C MET A 98 -24.58 -10.93 -1.98
N GLY A 99 -23.65 -11.19 -2.89
CA GLY A 99 -22.52 -10.32 -3.16
C GLY A 99 -21.18 -10.95 -2.80
N PRO A 100 -20.09 -10.17 -2.75
CA PRO A 100 -18.77 -10.67 -2.43
C PRO A 100 -18.72 -11.24 -1.01
N ALA A 101 -18.19 -12.46 -0.86
CA ALA A 101 -18.02 -13.13 0.42
C ALA A 101 -16.55 -13.46 0.67
N VAL A 102 -16.07 -13.26 1.89
CA VAL A 102 -14.70 -13.57 2.27
C VAL A 102 -14.57 -15.06 2.58
N GLN A 103 -13.61 -15.70 1.94
CA GLN A 103 -13.15 -17.06 2.22
C GLN A 103 -12.24 -17.04 3.46
N TRP A 104 -12.83 -17.16 4.66
CA TRP A 104 -12.11 -16.96 5.91
C TRP A 104 -10.99 -17.97 6.16
N ASP A 105 -11.20 -19.23 5.82
CA ASP A 105 -10.20 -20.29 6.07
C ASP A 105 -8.97 -20.10 5.16
N GLU A 106 -9.18 -19.86 3.88
CA GLU A 106 -8.09 -19.58 2.94
C GLU A 106 -7.39 -18.26 3.28
N SER A 107 -8.14 -17.21 3.60
CA SER A 107 -7.58 -15.93 4.00
C SER A 107 -6.74 -16.04 5.26
N ARG A 108 -7.21 -16.80 6.27
CA ARG A 108 -6.44 -17.09 7.49
C ARG A 108 -5.16 -17.87 7.17
N SER A 109 -5.24 -18.87 6.30
CA SER A 109 -4.07 -19.65 5.87
C SER A 109 -3.03 -18.77 5.19
N ARG A 110 -3.44 -17.87 4.30
CA ARG A 110 -2.55 -16.90 3.64
C ARG A 110 -1.93 -15.94 4.64
N ALA A 111 -2.74 -15.36 5.54
CA ALA A 111 -2.25 -14.46 6.57
C ALA A 111 -1.21 -15.13 7.47
N SER A 112 -1.43 -16.39 7.86
CA SER A 112 -0.48 -17.17 8.69
C SER A 112 0.85 -17.44 7.99
N ARG A 113 0.85 -17.54 6.66
CA ARG A 113 2.10 -17.67 5.86
C ARG A 113 2.86 -16.34 5.77
N HIS A 114 2.14 -15.22 5.73
CA HIS A 114 2.74 -13.88 5.68
C HIS A 114 3.22 -13.39 7.05
N PHE A 115 2.52 -13.74 8.11
CA PHE A 115 2.78 -13.30 9.48
C PHE A 115 3.05 -14.52 10.37
N SER A 116 4.31 -14.87 10.56
CA SER A 116 4.70 -15.85 11.57
C SER A 116 4.58 -15.25 12.97
N ALA A 117 4.37 -16.10 13.99
CA ALA A 117 4.24 -15.67 15.38
C ALA A 117 5.46 -14.88 15.92
N ASP A 118 6.58 -14.96 15.23
CA ASP A 118 7.85 -14.29 15.58
C ASP A 118 8.08 -12.98 14.82
N THR A 119 7.09 -12.52 14.04
CA THR A 119 7.20 -11.29 13.24
C THR A 119 7.07 -10.05 14.13
N ARG A 120 8.17 -9.56 14.66
CA ARG A 120 8.24 -8.30 15.44
C ARG A 120 8.34 -7.09 14.53
N GLY A 121 7.41 -6.92 13.62
CA GLY A 121 7.42 -5.83 12.66
C GLY A 121 6.16 -4.97 12.70
N ILE A 122 6.16 -3.96 11.85
CA ILE A 122 4.98 -3.17 11.51
C ILE A 122 4.54 -3.60 10.11
N ALA A 123 3.31 -4.06 9.97
CA ALA A 123 2.72 -4.35 8.67
C ALA A 123 1.80 -3.20 8.27
N VAL A 124 2.06 -2.62 7.11
CA VAL A 124 1.14 -1.70 6.44
C VAL A 124 0.40 -2.49 5.39
N ILE A 125 -0.89 -2.67 5.57
CA ILE A 125 -1.75 -3.48 4.70
C ILE A 125 -2.65 -2.51 3.93
N THR A 126 -2.82 -2.74 2.62
CA THR A 126 -3.75 -1.94 1.81
C THR A 126 -5.17 -2.14 2.31
N GLY A 127 -5.97 -1.06 2.31
CA GLY A 127 -7.42 -1.18 2.44
C GLY A 127 -8.02 -1.56 1.08
N PHE A 128 -8.90 -2.54 1.04
CA PHE A 128 -9.69 -2.86 -0.15
C PHE A 128 -11.01 -3.44 0.30
#